data_df1406cf98d6f708e33a1e52e02ce5cc
#
_entry.id   df1406cf98d6f708e33a1e52e02ce5cc
#
_cell.length_a   1.000
_cell.length_b   1.000
_cell.length_c   1.000
_cell.angle_alpha   90.00
_cell.angle_beta   90.00
_cell.angle_gamma   90.00
#
_symmetry.space_group_name_H-M   'P 1'
#
loop_
_entity.id
_entity.type
_entity.pdbx_description
1 polymer ?
#
loop_
_entity_poly.entity_id
_entity_poly.type
_entity_poly.pdbx_seq_one_letter_code
_entity_poly.pdbx_strand_id
1 'polypeptide(L)' 'MKTKPDEPKYYDAFDVARILRIHHKTALIWGKKGMLPSVKIGNRRYFPAEGILAFKKSESKDAFR' A
#
# COMPACT_ATOMS: atom_id res chain seq x y z
N MET A 1 21.77 -0.83 -9.54
CA MET A 1 21.31 -1.00 -9.63
C MET A 1 20.65 -1.21 -9.39
N LYS A 2 20.66 -1.14 -9.56
CA LYS A 2 19.99 -1.26 -9.55
C LYS A 2 19.22 -1.85 -9.33
N THR A 3 19.17 -2.05 -9.11
CA THR A 3 18.47 -2.44 -9.08
C THR A 3 17.64 -2.54 -8.78
N LYS A 4 17.35 -2.78 -8.74
CA LYS A 4 16.45 -2.70 -8.65
C LYS A 4 15.93 -2.26 -8.27
N PRO A 5 16.39 -2.18 -8.14
CA PRO A 5 15.61 -1.45 -7.59
C PRO A 5 14.44 -1.09 -7.76
N ASP A 6 14.33 -1.23 -7.84
CA ASP A 6 13.28 -0.98 -8.55
C ASP A 6 12.07 -1.36 -7.85
N GLU A 7 12.05 -2.34 -7.02
CA GLU A 7 10.88 -2.75 -6.31
C GLU A 7 11.08 -2.58 -4.86
N PRO A 8 10.57 -1.49 -4.26
CA PRO A 8 10.72 -1.31 -2.83
C PRO A 8 9.95 -2.40 -2.11
N LYS A 9 10.46 -2.80 -0.95
CA LYS A 9 9.79 -3.78 -0.13
C LYS A 9 8.62 -3.16 0.60
N TYR A 10 8.67 -1.87 0.81
CA TYR A 10 7.62 -1.15 1.53
C TYR A 10 7.25 0.08 0.76
N TYR A 11 5.96 0.39 0.78
CA TYR A 11 5.45 1.62 0.20
C TYR A 11 5.10 2.58 1.33
N ASP A 12 5.15 3.87 1.06
CA ASP A 12 4.61 4.81 2.02
C ASP A 12 3.16 5.10 1.62
N ALA A 13 2.51 5.98 2.39
CA ALA A 13 1.11 6.24 2.15
C ALA A 13 0.85 6.85 0.78
N PHE A 14 1.76 7.67 0.30
CA PHE A 14 1.59 8.30 -1.00
C PHE A 14 1.68 7.27 -2.11
N ASP A 15 2.59 6.32 -1.97
CA ASP A 15 2.70 5.26 -2.96
C ASP A 15 1.44 4.41 -2.99
N VAL A 16 0.95 4.05 -1.81
CA VAL A 16 -0.26 3.25 -1.71
C VAL A 16 -1.44 3.99 -2.32
N ALA A 17 -1.52 5.28 -2.04
CA ALA A 17 -2.61 6.09 -2.58
C ALA A 17 -2.61 6.06 -4.10
N ARG A 18 -1.43 6.15 -4.69
CA ARG A 18 -1.30 6.12 -6.13
C ARG A 18 -1.67 4.77 -6.71
N ILE A 19 -1.19 3.73 -6.06
CA ILE A 19 -1.44 2.37 -6.54
C ILE A 19 -2.91 2.00 -6.45
N LEU A 20 -3.53 2.35 -5.34
CA LEU A 20 -4.93 2.01 -5.10
C LEU A 20 -5.89 3.09 -5.57
N ARG A 21 -5.37 4.22 -6.00
CA ARG A 21 -6.18 5.34 -6.48
C ARG A 21 -7.11 5.86 -5.41
N ILE A 22 -6.55 6.08 -4.24
CA ILE A 22 -7.29 6.65 -3.13
C ILE A 22 -6.47 7.81 -2.60
N HIS A 23 -7.07 8.60 -1.73
CA HIS A 23 -6.36 9.69 -1.10
C HIS A 23 -5.38 9.14 -0.09
N HIS A 24 -4.24 9.83 0.09
CA HIS A 24 -3.22 9.32 1.00
C HIS A 24 -3.72 9.26 2.44
N LYS A 25 -4.63 10.15 2.81
CA LYS A 25 -5.21 10.10 4.14
C LYS A 25 -6.05 8.84 4.31
N THR A 26 -6.74 8.44 3.26
CA THR A 26 -7.51 7.21 3.29
C THR A 26 -6.61 6.01 3.48
N ALA A 27 -5.46 6.03 2.79
CA ALA A 27 -4.50 4.94 2.94
C ALA A 27 -4.05 4.82 4.39
N LEU A 28 -3.76 5.95 5.02
CA LEU A 28 -3.34 5.95 6.41
C LEU A 28 -4.43 5.42 7.33
N ILE A 29 -5.66 5.84 7.11
CA ILE A 29 -6.77 5.39 7.91
C ILE A 29 -6.95 3.89 7.77
N TRP A 30 -6.90 3.40 6.55
CA TRP A 30 -7.07 1.98 6.30
C TRP A 30 -5.93 1.18 6.93
N GLY A 31 -4.72 1.73 6.94
CA GLY A 31 -3.61 1.07 7.60
C GLY A 31 -3.82 1.00 9.09
N LYS A 32 -4.31 2.08 9.69
CA LYS A 32 -4.56 2.11 11.12
C LYS A 32 -5.67 1.15 11.52
N LYS A 33 -6.69 1.02 10.67
CA LYS A 33 -7.81 0.14 10.96
C LYS A 33 -7.49 -1.32 10.69
N GLY A 34 -6.36 -1.59 10.09
CA GLY A 34 -6.01 -2.96 9.77
C GLY A 34 -6.60 -3.46 8.46
N MET A 35 -7.22 -2.59 7.68
CA MET A 35 -7.76 -3.00 6.39
C MET A 35 -6.66 -3.23 5.38
N LEU A 36 -5.55 -2.53 5.54
CA LEU A 36 -4.38 -2.72 4.71
C LEU A 36 -3.24 -3.19 5.59
N PRO A 37 -2.40 -4.09 5.10
CA PRO A 37 -1.22 -4.48 5.87
C PRO A 37 -0.30 -3.28 5.99
N SER A 38 0.15 -3.01 7.19
CA SER A 38 1.05 -1.88 7.42
C SER A 38 1.85 -2.12 8.67
N VAL A 39 3.00 -1.44 8.75
CA VAL A 39 3.82 -1.45 9.94
C VAL A 39 4.17 -0.01 10.26
N LYS A 40 4.24 0.31 11.52
CA LYS A 40 4.62 1.63 11.94
C LYS A 40 6.08 1.62 12.34
N ILE A 41 6.86 2.46 11.69
CA ILE A 41 8.28 2.57 12.00
C ILE A 41 8.54 4.02 12.35
N GLY A 42 8.88 4.26 13.61
CA GLY A 42 9.07 5.61 14.08
C GLY A 42 7.78 6.39 13.96
N ASN A 43 7.82 7.52 13.28
CA ASN A 43 6.66 8.36 13.11
C ASN A 43 5.93 8.09 11.80
N ARG A 44 6.37 7.11 11.07
CA ARG A 44 5.81 6.86 9.75
C ARG A 44 5.21 5.48 9.67
N ARG A 45 4.26 5.35 8.79
CA ARG A 45 3.61 4.08 8.54
C ARG A 45 3.98 3.61 7.14
N TYR A 46 4.41 2.36 7.05
CA TYR A 46 4.81 1.77 5.79
C TYR A 46 3.95 0.56 5.49
N PHE A 47 3.81 0.25 4.24
CA PHE A 47 2.92 -0.83 3.79
C PHE A 47 3.74 -1.83 2.98
N PRO A 48 3.74 -3.11 3.38
CA PRO A 48 4.50 -4.11 2.63
C PRO A 48 4.01 -4.17 1.20
N ALA A 49 4.94 -4.12 0.28
CA ALA A 49 4.58 -4.07 -1.13
C ALA A 49 3.75 -5.27 -1.54
N GLU A 50 4.16 -6.45 -1.10
CA GLU A 50 3.42 -7.66 -1.43
C GLU A 50 1.97 -7.59 -0.98
N GLY A 51 1.78 -7.10 0.24
CA GLY A 51 0.44 -7.02 0.78
C GLY A 51 -0.42 -6.03 0.02
N ILE A 52 0.16 -4.92 -0.38
CA ILE A 52 -0.59 -3.91 -1.11
C ILE A 52 -0.95 -4.41 -2.50
N LEU A 53 -0.02 -5.08 -3.16
CA LEU A 53 -0.30 -5.59 -4.49
C LEU A 53 -1.35 -6.68 -4.45
N ALA A 54 -1.32 -7.50 -3.41
CA ALA A 54 -2.33 -8.53 -3.24
C ALA A 54 -3.70 -7.92 -2.99
N PHE A 55 -3.74 -6.87 -2.19
CA PHE A 55 -4.99 -6.17 -1.91
C PHE A 55 -5.55 -5.56 -3.19
N LYS A 56 -4.70 -4.93 -3.98
CA LYS A 56 -5.13 -4.31 -5.21
C LYS A 56 -5.70 -5.34 -6.17
N LYS A 57 -5.04 -6.47 -6.27
CA LYS A 57 -5.48 -7.52 -7.15
C LYS A 57 -6.86 -8.01 -6.78
N SER A 58 -7.07 -8.19 -5.49
CA SER A 58 -8.35 -8.63 -4.99
C SER A 58 -9.44 -7.61 -5.26
N GLU A 59 -9.14 -6.34 -5.03
CA GLU A 59 -10.11 -5.27 -5.26
C GLU A 59 -10.42 -5.13 -6.73
N SER A 60 -9.43 -5.26 -7.56
CA SER A 60 -9.64 -5.16 -8.99
C SER A 60 -10.59 -6.21 -9.50
N LYS A 61 -10.44 -7.40 -8.97
CA LYS A 61 -11.32 -8.47 -9.34
C LYS A 61 -12.75 -8.12 -9.03
N ASP A 62 -12.97 -7.60 -7.84
CA ASP A 62 -14.30 -7.25 -7.42
C ASP A 62 -14.83 -6.08 -8.22
N ALA A 63 -13.98 -5.16 -8.54
CA ALA A 63 -14.40 -3.94 -9.20
C ALA A 63 -14.94 -4.19 -10.60
N PHE A 64 -14.51 -5.27 -11.20
CA PHE A 64 -14.92 -5.54 -12.54
C PHE A 64 -16.09 -6.48 -12.63
N ARG A 65 -16.76 -6.69 -11.58
CA ARG A 65 -17.91 -7.53 -11.61
C ARG A 65 -19.17 -6.85 -11.64
#